data_818da4671576f068d5667858d0e400bc
#
_entry.id   818da4671576f068d5667858d0e400bc
#
_cell.length_a   1.000
_cell.length_b   1.000
_cell.length_c   1.000
_cell.angle_alpha   90.00
_cell.angle_beta   90.00
_cell.angle_gamma   90.00
#
_symmetry.space_group_name_H-M   'P 1'
#
loop_
_entity.id
_entity.type
_entity.pdbx_description
1 polymer ?
#
loop_
_entity_poly.entity_id
_entity_poly.type
_entity_poly.pdbx_seq_one_letter_code
_entity_poly.pdbx_strand_id
1 'polypeptide(L)'
;MALKLSSIKWKIMLWIVAASILLLGILTIFIYLQVSNSVHNMVYNNANAITLGRAEQVGELINVNLKAIEMAANSQTVKSMDKDLIEQYLAQRRNVMGIGFETLYVVDMKGQARTAKGDDLDLSARDYVRQIYNGANFAISNPIISGATGNPVFALAFPVKDDSGKLIGVLGGAITLVVASQIAAESDLGGMGYGFITGGDGLMIAHPDEDYVMEFNILQADQEGFKGLSELAKKITAGETGHGQVKKPDGTSEMISFAPIPNTPNWALGIAVDVKEMDADINQLLLFIIVLVVVIALIFIVISYVLGTQIA
;
A
#
# COMPACT_ATOMS: atom_id res chain seq x y z
N MET A 1 -4.17 1.12 -66.07
CA MET A 1 -2.72 1.21 -66.35
C MET A 1 -2.05 0.07 -65.58
N ALA A 2 -1.83 -1.07 -66.24
CA ALA A 2 -1.24 -2.25 -65.59
C ALA A 2 0.28 -2.03 -65.47
N LEU A 3 0.76 -1.97 -64.21
CA LEU A 3 2.18 -1.91 -63.89
C LEU A 3 2.85 -3.17 -64.44
N LYS A 4 3.67 -3.05 -65.51
CA LYS A 4 4.49 -4.15 -66.03
C LYS A 4 5.59 -4.49 -65.00
N LEU A 5 5.32 -5.38 -64.07
CA LEU A 5 6.24 -5.95 -63.10
C LEU A 5 7.36 -6.83 -63.69
N SER A 6 7.61 -6.74 -65.01
CA SER A 6 8.53 -7.63 -65.72
C SER A 6 9.98 -7.13 -65.81
N SER A 7 10.27 -5.90 -65.40
CA SER A 7 11.65 -5.37 -65.38
C SER A 7 12.42 -5.86 -64.13
N ILE A 8 13.62 -6.35 -64.31
CA ILE A 8 14.53 -6.78 -63.24
C ILE A 8 14.69 -5.65 -62.17
N LYS A 9 14.67 -4.40 -62.61
CA LYS A 9 14.76 -3.20 -61.74
C LYS A 9 13.61 -3.15 -60.74
N TRP A 10 12.36 -3.36 -61.16
CA TRP A 10 11.18 -3.37 -60.26
C TRP A 10 11.22 -4.51 -59.26
N LYS A 11 11.75 -5.67 -59.66
CA LYS A 11 11.93 -6.80 -58.72
C LYS A 11 12.95 -6.50 -57.66
N ILE A 12 14.11 -5.91 -58.04
CA ILE A 12 15.15 -5.51 -57.08
C ILE A 12 14.61 -4.44 -56.12
N MET A 13 13.94 -3.39 -56.61
CA MET A 13 13.28 -2.38 -55.77
C MET A 13 12.31 -2.98 -54.77
N LEU A 14 11.44 -3.87 -55.22
CA LEU A 14 10.44 -4.52 -54.37
C LEU A 14 11.10 -5.35 -53.27
N TRP A 15 12.19 -6.07 -53.59
CA TRP A 15 12.96 -6.81 -52.57
C TRP A 15 13.66 -5.92 -51.55
N ILE A 16 14.22 -4.80 -51.98
CA ILE A 16 14.85 -3.81 -51.06
C ILE A 16 13.81 -3.21 -50.12
N VAL A 17 12.66 -2.78 -50.66
CA VAL A 17 11.57 -2.23 -49.86
C VAL A 17 11.02 -3.26 -48.90
N ALA A 18 10.78 -4.50 -49.35
CA ALA A 18 10.30 -5.57 -48.49
C ALA A 18 11.28 -5.92 -47.39
N ALA A 19 12.59 -6.00 -47.70
CA ALA A 19 13.62 -6.24 -46.71
C ALA A 19 13.74 -5.10 -45.67
N SER A 20 13.60 -3.85 -46.11
CA SER A 20 13.61 -2.67 -45.25
C SER A 20 12.41 -2.66 -44.28
N ILE A 21 11.20 -2.94 -44.81
CA ILE A 21 9.99 -3.03 -43.98
C ILE A 21 10.09 -4.16 -42.95
N LEU A 22 10.59 -5.32 -43.35
CA LEU A 22 10.77 -6.47 -42.48
C LEU A 22 11.79 -6.13 -41.35
N LEU A 23 12.91 -5.50 -41.70
CA LEU A 23 13.95 -5.12 -40.73
C LEU A 23 13.45 -4.06 -39.75
N LEU A 24 12.71 -3.05 -40.24
CA LEU A 24 12.05 -2.04 -39.41
C LEU A 24 11.00 -2.67 -38.48
N GLY A 25 10.21 -3.64 -38.97
CA GLY A 25 9.24 -4.36 -38.17
C GLY A 25 9.88 -5.16 -37.04
N ILE A 26 10.98 -5.88 -37.34
CA ILE A 26 11.76 -6.61 -36.32
C ILE A 26 12.33 -5.64 -35.29
N LEU A 27 12.89 -4.52 -35.72
CA LEU A 27 13.45 -3.50 -34.83
C LEU A 27 12.37 -2.89 -33.93
N THR A 28 11.18 -2.62 -34.47
CA THR A 28 10.05 -2.10 -33.70
C THR A 28 9.61 -3.08 -32.60
N ILE A 29 9.48 -4.36 -32.94
CA ILE A 29 9.13 -5.41 -31.97
C ILE A 29 10.22 -5.50 -30.88
N PHE A 30 11.49 -5.48 -31.28
CA PHE A 30 12.60 -5.54 -30.31
C PHE A 30 12.59 -4.34 -29.35
N ILE A 31 12.43 -3.12 -29.88
CA ILE A 31 12.35 -1.90 -29.06
C ILE A 31 11.15 -1.98 -28.12
N TYR A 32 9.97 -2.39 -28.62
CA TYR A 32 8.78 -2.53 -27.78
C TYR A 32 9.01 -3.48 -26.60
N LEU A 33 9.53 -4.68 -26.86
CA LEU A 33 9.80 -5.65 -25.80
C LEU A 33 10.81 -5.12 -24.78
N GLN A 34 11.86 -4.43 -25.24
CA GLN A 34 12.90 -3.88 -24.38
C GLN A 34 12.36 -2.72 -23.53
N VAL A 35 11.59 -1.80 -24.13
CA VAL A 35 11.00 -0.65 -23.42
C VAL A 35 9.95 -1.13 -22.44
N SER A 36 9.03 -2.01 -22.84
CA SER A 36 8.01 -2.58 -21.98
C SER A 36 8.61 -3.24 -20.74
N ASN A 37 9.59 -4.11 -20.91
CA ASN A 37 10.28 -4.75 -19.78
C ASN A 37 11.00 -3.74 -18.88
N SER A 38 11.64 -2.71 -19.46
CA SER A 38 12.34 -1.69 -18.69
C SER A 38 11.38 -0.83 -17.87
N VAL A 39 10.26 -0.43 -18.46
CA VAL A 39 9.22 0.38 -17.77
C VAL A 39 8.58 -0.44 -16.66
N HIS A 40 8.18 -1.68 -16.91
CA HIS A 40 7.62 -2.55 -15.86
C HIS A 40 8.60 -2.71 -14.69
N ASN A 41 9.87 -3.01 -14.96
CA ASN A 41 10.89 -3.14 -13.91
C ASN A 41 11.11 -1.82 -13.13
N MET A 42 11.08 -0.68 -13.83
CA MET A 42 11.18 0.63 -13.19
C MET A 42 9.99 0.89 -12.27
N VAL A 43 8.77 0.62 -12.74
CA VAL A 43 7.55 0.80 -11.95
C VAL A 43 7.57 -0.12 -10.72
N TYR A 44 7.95 -1.40 -10.88
CA TYR A 44 8.08 -2.33 -9.75
C TYR A 44 9.09 -1.86 -8.70
N ASN A 45 10.27 -1.42 -9.14
CA ASN A 45 11.31 -0.94 -8.22
C ASN A 45 10.88 0.36 -7.51
N ASN A 46 10.27 1.29 -8.24
CA ASN A 46 9.74 2.52 -7.65
C ASN A 46 8.58 2.23 -6.69
N ALA A 47 7.67 1.33 -7.07
CA ALA A 47 6.56 0.90 -6.23
C ALA A 47 7.05 0.32 -4.90
N ASN A 48 8.04 -0.59 -4.94
CA ASN A 48 8.61 -1.17 -3.73
C ASN A 48 9.26 -0.10 -2.84
N ALA A 49 10.02 0.83 -3.42
CA ALA A 49 10.68 1.90 -2.66
C ALA A 49 9.66 2.87 -2.01
N ILE A 50 8.62 3.26 -2.76
CA ILE A 50 7.56 4.13 -2.26
C ILE A 50 6.76 3.41 -1.17
N THR A 51 6.37 2.16 -1.41
CA THR A 51 5.61 1.35 -0.45
C THR A 51 6.38 1.18 0.86
N LEU A 52 7.69 0.88 0.79
CA LEU A 52 8.54 0.77 1.98
C LEU A 52 8.62 2.10 2.73
N GLY A 53 8.88 3.22 2.02
CA GLY A 53 8.94 4.53 2.64
C GLY A 53 7.63 4.96 3.30
N ARG A 54 6.48 4.62 2.69
CA ARG A 54 5.16 4.89 3.27
C ARG A 54 4.88 4.00 4.48
N ALA A 55 5.26 2.72 4.42
CA ALA A 55 5.14 1.81 5.57
C ALA A 55 5.98 2.31 6.77
N GLU A 56 7.20 2.80 6.54
CA GLU A 56 8.05 3.41 7.56
C GLU A 56 7.41 4.67 8.14
N GLN A 57 6.77 5.53 7.33
CA GLN A 57 6.05 6.71 7.80
C GLN A 57 4.89 6.36 8.75
N VAL A 58 4.10 5.32 8.39
CA VAL A 58 3.04 4.82 9.28
C VAL A 58 3.61 4.28 10.58
N GLY A 59 4.68 3.48 10.49
CA GLY A 59 5.37 2.94 11.66
C GLY A 59 5.91 4.02 12.59
N GLU A 60 6.47 5.11 12.03
CA GLU A 60 6.96 6.23 12.84
C GLU A 60 5.81 7.01 13.50
N LEU A 61 4.67 7.21 12.83
CA LEU A 61 3.48 7.80 13.43
C LEU A 61 3.00 6.98 14.64
N ILE A 62 2.94 5.66 14.51
CA ILE A 62 2.58 4.75 15.60
C ILE A 62 3.59 4.86 16.74
N ASN A 63 4.88 4.91 16.42
CA ASN A 63 5.97 5.02 17.39
C ASN A 63 5.91 6.35 18.18
N VAL A 64 5.63 7.47 17.50
CA VAL A 64 5.42 8.78 18.17
C VAL A 64 4.26 8.71 19.16
N ASN A 65 3.14 8.10 18.77
CA ASN A 65 1.99 7.93 19.65
C ASN A 65 2.30 6.99 20.83
N LEU A 66 3.03 5.90 20.58
CA LEU A 66 3.46 4.97 21.62
C LEU A 66 4.38 5.64 22.65
N LYS A 67 5.34 6.46 22.17
CA LYS A 67 6.21 7.25 23.07
C LYS A 67 5.43 8.27 23.91
N ALA A 68 4.39 8.87 23.31
CA ALA A 68 3.53 9.79 24.05
C ALA A 68 2.78 9.08 25.20
N ILE A 69 2.27 7.85 24.94
CA ILE A 69 1.67 7.01 25.97
C ILE A 69 2.72 6.60 27.02
N GLU A 70 3.91 6.18 26.61
CA GLU A 70 5.01 5.83 27.52
C GLU A 70 5.35 6.97 28.47
N MET A 71 5.53 8.18 27.95
CA MET A 71 5.81 9.37 28.78
C MET A 71 4.69 9.64 29.79
N ALA A 72 3.44 9.50 29.38
CA ALA A 72 2.29 9.70 30.25
C ALA A 72 2.18 8.59 31.32
N ALA A 73 2.42 7.33 30.95
CA ALA A 73 2.42 6.18 31.87
C ALA A 73 3.43 6.35 32.99
N ASN A 74 4.56 7.00 32.71
CA ASN A 74 5.62 7.29 33.70
C ASN A 74 5.35 8.54 34.54
N SER A 75 4.26 9.29 34.30
CA SER A 75 3.92 10.46 35.15
C SER A 75 3.44 10.05 36.54
N GLN A 76 3.76 10.85 37.55
CA GLN A 76 3.31 10.59 38.93
C GLN A 76 1.78 10.56 39.06
N THR A 77 1.07 11.36 38.24
CA THR A 77 -0.39 11.36 38.21
C THR A 77 -0.95 10.02 37.77
N VAL A 78 -0.40 9.43 36.71
CA VAL A 78 -0.85 8.11 36.23
C VAL A 78 -0.43 6.99 37.17
N LYS A 79 0.78 7.05 37.74
CA LYS A 79 1.27 6.11 38.76
C LYS A 79 0.47 6.14 40.08
N SER A 80 -0.21 7.25 40.40
CA SER A 80 -1.06 7.31 41.56
C SER A 80 -2.25 6.37 41.54
N MET A 81 -2.67 5.94 40.33
CA MET A 81 -3.89 5.17 40.07
C MET A 81 -5.17 5.82 40.62
N ASP A 82 -5.12 7.12 40.95
CA ASP A 82 -6.27 7.91 41.37
C ASP A 82 -7.12 8.27 40.14
N LYS A 83 -8.36 7.77 40.11
CA LYS A 83 -9.25 7.88 38.95
C LYS A 83 -9.56 9.33 38.57
N ASP A 84 -9.81 10.19 39.54
CA ASP A 84 -10.21 11.59 39.32
C ASP A 84 -9.03 12.43 38.80
N LEU A 85 -7.85 12.21 39.36
CA LEU A 85 -6.62 12.87 38.91
C LEU A 85 -6.23 12.42 37.50
N ILE A 86 -6.37 11.12 37.21
CA ILE A 86 -6.06 10.55 35.90
C ILE A 86 -7.02 11.06 34.86
N GLU A 87 -8.33 11.10 35.12
CA GLU A 87 -9.33 11.62 34.21
C GLU A 87 -8.99 13.06 33.79
N GLN A 88 -8.75 13.95 34.74
CA GLN A 88 -8.39 15.34 34.45
C GLN A 88 -7.06 15.44 33.66
N TYR A 89 -6.07 14.65 34.01
CA TYR A 89 -4.78 14.61 33.33
C TYR A 89 -4.92 14.17 31.88
N LEU A 90 -5.65 13.09 31.60
CA LEU A 90 -5.84 12.56 30.28
C LEU A 90 -6.75 13.47 29.42
N ALA A 91 -7.80 14.05 30.00
CA ALA A 91 -8.69 14.98 29.31
C ALA A 91 -7.94 16.21 28.77
N GLN A 92 -7.03 16.79 29.60
CA GLN A 92 -6.22 17.92 29.18
C GLN A 92 -5.18 17.57 28.09
N ARG A 93 -4.73 16.32 28.05
CA ARG A 93 -3.64 15.88 27.18
C ARG A 93 -4.08 15.18 25.92
N ARG A 94 -5.32 14.72 25.82
CA ARG A 94 -5.82 13.98 24.65
C ARG A 94 -5.51 14.66 23.30
N ASN A 95 -5.62 15.98 23.25
CA ASN A 95 -5.43 16.74 22.01
C ASN A 95 -3.96 17.14 21.75
N VAL A 96 -3.07 16.92 22.71
CA VAL A 96 -1.66 17.34 22.61
C VAL A 96 -0.67 16.19 22.74
N MET A 97 -1.11 15.03 23.23
CA MET A 97 -0.24 13.86 23.45
C MET A 97 0.21 13.16 22.18
N GLY A 98 -0.55 13.25 21.09
CA GLY A 98 -0.26 12.55 19.85
C GLY A 98 -1.30 12.83 18.80
N ILE A 99 -1.22 12.11 17.68
CA ILE A 99 -2.09 12.32 16.53
C ILE A 99 -3.18 11.24 16.51
N GLY A 100 -4.45 11.67 16.44
CA GLY A 100 -5.58 10.78 16.15
C GLY A 100 -6.12 9.99 17.35
N PHE A 101 -5.75 10.32 18.59
CA PHE A 101 -6.36 9.69 19.75
C PHE A 101 -7.85 10.03 19.86
N GLU A 102 -8.69 9.01 19.70
CA GLU A 102 -10.12 9.09 19.98
C GLU A 102 -10.38 9.17 21.48
N THR A 103 -9.70 8.32 22.25
CA THR A 103 -9.75 8.31 23.71
C THR A 103 -8.44 7.80 24.31
N LEU A 104 -8.16 8.25 25.53
CA LEU A 104 -7.12 7.74 26.41
C LEU A 104 -7.77 7.13 27.64
N TYR A 105 -7.16 6.11 28.23
CA TYR A 105 -7.71 5.41 29.39
C TYR A 105 -6.61 4.74 30.21
N VAL A 106 -6.85 4.59 31.52
CA VAL A 106 -6.02 3.78 32.41
C VAL A 106 -6.81 2.56 32.85
N VAL A 107 -6.17 1.40 32.82
CA VAL A 107 -6.73 0.10 33.19
C VAL A 107 -6.03 -0.37 34.48
N ASP A 108 -6.80 -0.77 35.47
CA ASP A 108 -6.27 -1.38 36.72
C ASP A 108 -5.93 -2.87 36.48
N MET A 109 -5.33 -3.52 37.49
CA MET A 109 -4.94 -4.94 37.41
C MET A 109 -6.13 -5.92 37.37
N LYS A 110 -7.36 -5.42 37.49
CA LYS A 110 -8.61 -6.21 37.31
C LYS A 110 -9.22 -6.06 35.91
N GLY A 111 -8.61 -5.22 35.05
CA GLY A 111 -9.13 -4.94 33.72
C GLY A 111 -10.16 -3.82 33.67
N GLN A 112 -10.42 -3.13 34.80
CA GLN A 112 -11.35 -2.01 34.84
C GLN A 112 -10.64 -0.75 34.37
N ALA A 113 -11.18 -0.11 33.33
CA ALA A 113 -10.60 1.08 32.71
C ALA A 113 -11.41 2.33 33.08
N ARG A 114 -10.71 3.46 33.27
CA ARG A 114 -11.27 4.82 33.35
C ARG A 114 -10.80 5.61 32.15
N THR A 115 -11.74 6.13 31.37
CA THR A 115 -11.43 6.94 30.18
C THR A 115 -11.19 8.41 30.54
N ALA A 116 -10.59 9.15 29.61
CA ALA A 116 -10.42 10.60 29.71
C ALA A 116 -11.75 11.39 29.73
N LYS A 117 -12.88 10.74 29.44
CA LYS A 117 -14.23 11.31 29.51
C LYS A 117 -14.98 10.93 30.78
N GLY A 118 -14.38 10.12 31.63
CA GLY A 118 -14.99 9.65 32.87
C GLY A 118 -15.84 8.37 32.71
N ASP A 119 -15.79 7.70 31.58
CA ASP A 119 -16.49 6.42 31.38
C ASP A 119 -15.71 5.28 32.03
N ASP A 120 -16.39 4.35 32.65
CA ASP A 120 -15.83 3.09 33.14
C ASP A 120 -16.09 1.97 32.09
N LEU A 121 -15.05 1.22 31.74
CA LEU A 121 -15.09 0.14 30.74
C LEU A 121 -14.43 -1.13 31.30
N ASP A 122 -14.95 -2.30 30.96
CA ASP A 122 -14.26 -3.57 31.20
C ASP A 122 -13.43 -3.95 29.98
N LEU A 123 -12.11 -3.89 30.13
CA LEU A 123 -11.12 -4.25 29.10
C LEU A 123 -10.34 -5.53 29.46
N SER A 124 -10.78 -6.29 30.46
CA SER A 124 -10.12 -7.52 30.94
C SER A 124 -9.99 -8.60 29.85
N ALA A 125 -10.93 -8.64 28.91
CA ALA A 125 -10.93 -9.56 27.77
C ALA A 125 -10.05 -9.12 26.60
N ARG A 126 -9.55 -7.89 26.58
CA ARG A 126 -8.78 -7.34 25.45
C ARG A 126 -7.36 -7.91 25.43
N ASP A 127 -6.97 -8.46 24.29
CA ASP A 127 -5.66 -9.13 24.12
C ASP A 127 -4.49 -8.22 24.37
N TYR A 128 -4.53 -6.96 23.94
CA TYR A 128 -3.45 -5.98 24.16
C TYR A 128 -3.26 -5.65 25.65
N VAL A 129 -4.33 -5.69 26.46
CA VAL A 129 -4.24 -5.54 27.93
C VAL A 129 -3.58 -6.77 28.55
N ARG A 130 -4.00 -7.97 28.14
CA ARG A 130 -3.42 -9.24 28.59
C ARG A 130 -1.93 -9.37 28.23
N GLN A 131 -1.54 -8.89 27.04
CA GLN A 131 -0.13 -8.87 26.65
C GLN A 131 0.73 -8.06 27.64
N ILE A 132 0.25 -6.90 28.08
CA ILE A 132 0.93 -6.09 29.10
C ILE A 132 0.98 -6.81 30.44
N TYR A 133 -0.13 -7.45 30.87
CA TYR A 133 -0.13 -8.22 32.12
C TYR A 133 0.85 -9.40 32.08
N ASN A 134 1.08 -9.96 30.90
CA ASN A 134 2.06 -11.02 30.67
C ASN A 134 3.50 -10.53 30.46
N GLY A 135 3.75 -9.23 30.67
CA GLY A 135 5.10 -8.67 30.69
C GLY A 135 5.57 -8.04 29.38
N ALA A 136 4.68 -7.81 28.41
CA ALA A 136 5.04 -7.05 27.22
C ALA A 136 5.42 -5.61 27.57
N ASN A 137 6.42 -5.06 26.88
CA ASN A 137 6.88 -3.68 27.07
C ASN A 137 5.90 -2.66 26.49
N PHE A 138 5.14 -3.05 25.48
CA PHE A 138 4.02 -2.34 24.89
C PHE A 138 3.15 -3.34 24.14
N ALA A 139 1.94 -2.94 23.78
CA ALA A 139 1.08 -3.74 22.92
C ALA A 139 0.32 -2.85 21.93
N ILE A 140 0.09 -3.37 20.74
CA ILE A 140 -0.73 -2.76 19.68
C ILE A 140 -1.79 -3.77 19.31
N SER A 141 -3.06 -3.38 19.33
CA SER A 141 -4.13 -4.29 18.94
C SER A 141 -4.25 -4.35 17.40
N ASN A 142 -4.76 -5.46 16.88
CA ASN A 142 -5.42 -5.43 15.57
C ASN A 142 -6.63 -4.46 15.63
N PRO A 143 -7.23 -4.08 14.49
CA PRO A 143 -8.45 -3.30 14.48
C PRO A 143 -9.53 -3.91 15.36
N ILE A 144 -10.19 -3.06 16.13
CA ILE A 144 -11.27 -3.42 17.05
C ILE A 144 -12.36 -2.36 17.03
N ILE A 145 -13.55 -2.72 17.48
CA ILE A 145 -14.58 -1.73 17.76
C ILE A 145 -14.33 -1.14 19.14
N SER A 146 -14.27 0.20 19.20
CA SER A 146 -14.08 0.97 20.43
C SER A 146 -15.23 0.72 21.38
N GLY A 147 -14.93 0.29 22.62
CA GLY A 147 -15.96 0.15 23.67
C GLY A 147 -16.50 1.48 24.17
N ALA A 148 -15.80 2.59 23.91
CA ALA A 148 -16.20 3.92 24.34
C ALA A 148 -17.10 4.64 23.32
N THR A 149 -16.91 4.39 22.01
CA THR A 149 -17.55 5.19 20.96
C THR A 149 -18.26 4.35 19.91
N GLY A 150 -17.94 3.06 19.79
CA GLY A 150 -18.44 2.19 18.72
C GLY A 150 -17.69 2.33 17.38
N ASN A 151 -16.70 3.21 17.28
CA ASN A 151 -15.94 3.41 16.05
C ASN A 151 -14.86 2.33 15.85
N PRO A 152 -14.47 2.05 14.61
CA PRO A 152 -13.28 1.23 14.30
C PRO A 152 -12.01 1.95 14.75
N VAL A 153 -11.22 1.29 15.60
CA VAL A 153 -9.98 1.82 16.18
C VAL A 153 -8.91 0.72 16.26
N PHE A 154 -7.66 1.12 16.46
CA PHE A 154 -6.66 0.26 17.07
C PHE A 154 -6.21 0.87 18.40
N ALA A 155 -5.79 0.02 19.31
CA ALA A 155 -5.36 0.43 20.64
C ALA A 155 -3.84 0.30 20.78
N LEU A 156 -3.23 1.32 21.39
CA LEU A 156 -1.88 1.30 21.89
C LEU A 156 -1.93 1.14 23.41
N ALA A 157 -1.06 0.33 23.99
CA ALA A 157 -1.01 0.10 25.43
C ALA A 157 0.43 0.06 25.94
N PHE A 158 0.64 0.65 27.11
CA PHE A 158 1.93 0.70 27.79
C PHE A 158 1.77 0.36 29.29
N PRO A 159 2.69 -0.41 29.90
CA PRO A 159 2.61 -0.75 31.32
C PRO A 159 2.81 0.48 32.21
N VAL A 160 1.96 0.62 33.22
CA VAL A 160 2.16 1.56 34.34
C VAL A 160 2.83 0.81 35.48
N LYS A 161 4.03 1.23 35.87
CA LYS A 161 4.82 0.62 36.95
C LYS A 161 5.02 1.61 38.08
N ASP A 162 4.97 1.12 39.31
CA ASP A 162 5.33 1.90 40.48
C ASP A 162 6.85 2.15 40.53
N ASP A 163 7.29 2.89 41.56
CA ASP A 163 8.70 3.24 41.71
C ASP A 163 9.58 2.03 42.05
N SER A 164 8.99 0.88 42.43
CA SER A 164 9.70 -0.38 42.63
C SER A 164 9.82 -1.19 41.32
N GLY A 165 9.20 -0.74 40.23
CA GLY A 165 9.14 -1.42 38.96
C GLY A 165 8.01 -2.47 38.84
N LYS A 166 7.14 -2.58 39.86
CA LYS A 166 6.01 -3.50 39.84
C LYS A 166 4.90 -2.94 38.97
N LEU A 167 4.32 -3.80 38.10
CA LEU A 167 3.16 -3.47 37.28
C LEU A 167 1.94 -3.18 38.18
N ILE A 168 1.33 -2.02 38.00
CA ILE A 168 0.16 -1.55 38.75
C ILE A 168 -1.04 -1.25 37.85
N GLY A 169 -0.85 -1.19 36.52
CA GLY A 169 -1.90 -0.94 35.56
C GLY A 169 -1.38 -0.82 34.14
N VAL A 170 -2.24 -0.39 33.26
CA VAL A 170 -1.95 -0.16 31.83
C VAL A 170 -2.48 1.21 31.44
N LEU A 171 -1.67 2.06 30.82
CA LEU A 171 -2.15 3.24 30.11
C LEU A 171 -2.38 2.87 28.65
N GLY A 172 -3.55 3.15 28.13
CA GLY A 172 -3.91 2.90 26.74
C GLY A 172 -4.47 4.12 26.02
N GLY A 173 -4.42 4.06 24.70
CA GLY A 173 -5.07 5.03 23.82
C GLY A 173 -5.64 4.32 22.60
N ALA A 174 -6.86 4.67 22.22
CA ALA A 174 -7.50 4.21 21.01
C ALA A 174 -7.31 5.29 19.91
N ILE A 175 -6.88 4.85 18.74
CA ILE A 175 -6.66 5.70 17.55
C ILE A 175 -7.65 5.26 16.48
N THR A 176 -8.33 6.21 15.83
CA THR A 176 -9.29 5.90 14.78
C THR A 176 -8.59 5.39 13.52
N LEU A 177 -9.22 4.44 12.82
CA LEU A 177 -8.70 3.95 11.53
C LEU A 177 -8.72 5.01 10.43
N VAL A 178 -9.46 6.11 10.61
CA VAL A 178 -9.49 7.25 9.69
C VAL A 178 -8.07 7.79 9.41
N VAL A 179 -7.20 7.84 10.44
CA VAL A 179 -5.80 8.28 10.25
C VAL A 179 -5.03 7.32 9.36
N ALA A 180 -5.19 6.01 9.55
CA ALA A 180 -4.58 5.02 8.69
C ALA A 180 -5.12 5.08 7.25
N SER A 181 -6.43 5.29 7.09
CA SER A 181 -7.09 5.46 5.78
C SER A 181 -6.61 6.70 5.04
N GLN A 182 -6.37 7.82 5.73
CA GLN A 182 -5.81 9.03 5.10
C GLN A 182 -4.41 8.78 4.55
N ILE A 183 -3.54 8.13 5.33
CA ILE A 183 -2.18 7.81 4.87
C ILE A 183 -2.23 6.82 3.69
N ALA A 184 -3.11 5.83 3.74
CA ALA A 184 -3.31 4.90 2.64
C ALA A 184 -3.79 5.64 1.37
N ALA A 185 -4.76 6.54 1.50
CA ALA A 185 -5.29 7.32 0.37
C ALA A 185 -4.24 8.22 -0.29
N GLU A 186 -3.24 8.71 0.47
CA GLU A 186 -2.12 9.50 -0.05
C GLU A 186 -0.97 8.64 -0.60
N SER A 187 -1.11 7.30 -0.53
CA SER A 187 -0.08 6.36 -0.97
C SER A 187 -0.42 5.86 -2.38
N ASP A 188 0.03 6.60 -3.38
CA ASP A 188 -0.07 6.24 -4.79
C ASP A 188 1.31 6.21 -5.47
N LEU A 189 1.38 5.81 -6.73
CA LEU A 189 2.57 5.85 -7.57
C LEU A 189 2.54 7.03 -8.54
N GLY A 190 2.64 8.25 -8.01
CA GLY A 190 2.64 9.46 -8.83
C GLY A 190 1.28 9.74 -9.50
N GLY A 191 0.20 9.51 -8.77
CA GLY A 191 -1.18 9.68 -9.21
C GLY A 191 -1.80 8.44 -9.84
N MET A 192 -1.08 7.30 -9.86
CA MET A 192 -1.60 6.01 -10.33
C MET A 192 -1.90 5.09 -9.15
N GLY A 193 -3.04 4.40 -9.21
CA GLY A 193 -3.41 3.41 -8.22
C GLY A 193 -3.84 3.98 -6.87
N TYR A 194 -3.78 3.15 -5.84
CA TYR A 194 -4.21 3.49 -4.49
C TYR A 194 -3.47 2.66 -3.45
N GLY A 195 -3.34 3.23 -2.24
CA GLY A 195 -2.80 2.51 -1.09
C GLY A 195 -3.87 1.84 -0.24
N PHE A 196 -3.47 0.81 0.48
CA PHE A 196 -4.28 0.11 1.47
C PHE A 196 -3.40 -0.38 2.62
N ILE A 197 -4.02 -0.68 3.76
CA ILE A 197 -3.33 -1.27 4.93
C ILE A 197 -4.09 -2.51 5.37
N THR A 198 -3.35 -3.58 5.68
CA THR A 198 -3.90 -4.82 6.24
C THR A 198 -3.28 -5.15 7.59
N GLY A 199 -4.04 -5.84 8.43
CA GLY A 199 -3.54 -6.46 9.65
C GLY A 199 -2.71 -7.71 9.37
N GLY A 200 -2.00 -8.18 10.40
CA GLY A 200 -1.26 -9.44 10.33
C GLY A 200 -2.15 -10.68 10.20
N ASP A 201 -3.44 -10.54 10.45
CA ASP A 201 -4.49 -11.54 10.21
C ASP A 201 -5.12 -11.45 8.82
N GLY A 202 -4.66 -10.51 8.00
CA GLY A 202 -5.13 -10.27 6.64
C GLY A 202 -6.39 -9.40 6.55
N LEU A 203 -6.96 -8.94 7.67
CA LEU A 203 -8.13 -8.05 7.68
C LEU A 203 -7.75 -6.67 7.15
N MET A 204 -8.59 -6.08 6.29
CA MET A 204 -8.38 -4.73 5.76
C MET A 204 -8.55 -3.69 6.87
N ILE A 205 -7.50 -2.88 7.10
CA ILE A 205 -7.49 -1.80 8.08
C ILE A 205 -7.84 -0.46 7.43
N ALA A 206 -7.34 -0.24 6.23
CA ALA A 206 -7.54 0.98 5.46
C ALA A 206 -7.62 0.65 3.97
N HIS A 207 -8.59 1.25 3.29
CA HIS A 207 -8.82 1.12 1.84
C HIS A 207 -9.59 2.34 1.34
N PRO A 208 -9.42 2.81 0.07
CA PRO A 208 -10.22 3.90 -0.49
C PRO A 208 -11.72 3.59 -0.55
N ASP A 209 -12.05 2.33 -0.77
CA ASP A 209 -13.42 1.83 -0.67
C ASP A 209 -13.66 1.39 0.78
N GLU A 210 -14.53 2.13 1.48
CA GLU A 210 -14.82 1.91 2.90
C GLU A 210 -15.51 0.56 3.15
N ASP A 211 -16.19 -0.02 2.15
CA ASP A 211 -16.86 -1.32 2.28
C ASP A 211 -15.87 -2.48 2.54
N TYR A 212 -14.59 -2.29 2.21
CA TYR A 212 -13.56 -3.28 2.54
C TYR A 212 -13.02 -3.15 3.98
N VAL A 213 -13.15 -1.99 4.62
CA VAL A 213 -12.53 -1.74 5.93
C VAL A 213 -13.24 -2.54 7.00
N MET A 214 -12.51 -3.39 7.75
CA MET A 214 -12.99 -4.31 8.79
C MET A 214 -13.87 -5.48 8.28
N GLU A 215 -14.12 -5.58 6.97
CA GLU A 215 -14.97 -6.61 6.37
C GLU A 215 -14.17 -7.56 5.47
N PHE A 216 -13.30 -7.01 4.60
CA PHE A 216 -12.55 -7.79 3.63
C PHE A 216 -11.27 -8.40 4.23
N ASN A 217 -11.09 -9.72 4.05
CA ASN A 217 -9.87 -10.41 4.45
C ASN A 217 -9.12 -10.93 3.22
N ILE A 218 -7.92 -10.38 2.97
CA ILE A 218 -7.10 -10.72 1.80
C ILE A 218 -6.69 -12.20 1.74
N LEU A 219 -6.61 -12.90 2.88
CA LEU A 219 -6.34 -14.33 2.93
C LEU A 219 -7.48 -15.17 2.36
N GLN A 220 -8.71 -14.63 2.33
CA GLN A 220 -9.93 -15.30 1.85
C GLN A 220 -10.40 -14.74 0.50
N ALA A 221 -9.63 -13.87 -0.13
CA ALA A 221 -10.00 -13.14 -1.35
C ALA A 221 -10.39 -14.04 -2.54
N ASP A 222 -9.87 -15.26 -2.62
CA ASP A 222 -10.24 -16.22 -3.67
C ASP A 222 -11.73 -16.59 -3.60
N GLN A 223 -12.36 -16.54 -2.41
CA GLN A 223 -13.79 -16.83 -2.21
C GLN A 223 -14.66 -15.69 -2.79
N GLU A 224 -14.10 -14.49 -2.91
CA GLU A 224 -14.74 -13.31 -3.47
C GLU A 224 -14.38 -13.09 -4.95
N GLY A 225 -13.70 -14.08 -5.57
CA GLY A 225 -13.40 -14.10 -7.01
C GLY A 225 -12.09 -13.43 -7.41
N PHE A 226 -11.28 -12.98 -6.46
CA PHE A 226 -9.91 -12.54 -6.75
C PHE A 226 -9.05 -13.75 -7.12
N LYS A 227 -8.04 -13.55 -7.99
CA LYS A 227 -7.08 -14.59 -8.33
C LYS A 227 -5.67 -14.11 -8.02
N GLY A 228 -4.94 -14.91 -7.24
CA GLY A 228 -3.58 -14.63 -6.83
C GLY A 228 -3.45 -13.76 -5.57
N LEU A 229 -4.52 -13.10 -5.11
CA LEU A 229 -4.46 -12.25 -3.93
C LEU A 229 -4.24 -13.07 -2.65
N SER A 230 -4.91 -14.21 -2.48
CA SER A 230 -4.73 -15.06 -1.30
C SER A 230 -3.32 -15.65 -1.19
N GLU A 231 -2.66 -15.92 -2.33
CA GLU A 231 -1.25 -16.34 -2.32
C GLU A 231 -0.33 -15.17 -1.93
N LEU A 232 -0.60 -13.97 -2.45
CA LEU A 232 0.15 -12.78 -2.12
C LEU A 232 -0.05 -12.41 -0.63
N ALA A 233 -1.27 -12.58 -0.13
CA ALA A 233 -1.64 -12.33 1.26
C ALA A 233 -0.82 -13.12 2.26
N LYS A 234 -0.42 -14.37 1.94
CA LYS A 234 0.45 -15.17 2.79
C LYS A 234 1.81 -14.52 3.00
N LYS A 235 2.37 -13.89 1.97
CA LYS A 235 3.64 -13.15 2.05
C LYS A 235 3.46 -11.84 2.82
N ILE A 236 2.36 -11.12 2.54
CA ILE A 236 2.01 -9.87 3.22
C ILE A 236 1.92 -10.11 4.74
N THR A 237 1.13 -11.09 5.16
CA THR A 237 0.93 -11.41 6.59
C THR A 237 2.15 -12.06 7.26
N ALA A 238 3.07 -12.62 6.46
CA ALA A 238 4.37 -13.10 6.96
C ALA A 238 5.38 -11.96 7.21
N GLY A 239 5.03 -10.71 6.86
CA GLY A 239 5.91 -9.54 7.04
C GLY A 239 7.00 -9.44 5.97
N GLU A 240 6.79 -10.02 4.79
CA GLU A 240 7.70 -9.89 3.67
C GLU A 240 7.51 -8.55 2.95
N THR A 241 8.52 -8.10 2.23
CA THR A 241 8.45 -7.01 1.26
C THR A 241 8.46 -7.59 -0.14
N GLY A 242 7.61 -7.10 -1.03
CA GLY A 242 7.57 -7.61 -2.39
C GLY A 242 6.46 -7.01 -3.24
N HIS A 243 6.23 -7.67 -4.36
CA HIS A 243 5.13 -7.34 -5.26
C HIS A 243 4.54 -8.59 -5.91
N GLY A 244 3.36 -8.44 -6.47
CA GLY A 244 2.70 -9.49 -7.24
C GLY A 244 1.55 -8.95 -8.06
N GLN A 245 1.11 -9.73 -9.04
CA GLN A 245 -0.03 -9.40 -9.86
C GLN A 245 -1.26 -10.16 -9.39
N VAL A 246 -2.38 -9.46 -9.33
CA VAL A 246 -3.67 -9.96 -8.87
C VAL A 246 -4.71 -9.67 -9.93
N LYS A 247 -5.66 -10.58 -10.14
CA LYS A 247 -6.81 -10.34 -10.99
C LYS A 247 -8.07 -10.18 -10.14
N LYS A 248 -8.78 -9.06 -10.35
CA LYS A 248 -10.03 -8.74 -9.66
C LYS A 248 -11.22 -9.51 -10.22
N PRO A 249 -12.34 -9.59 -9.48
CA PRO A 249 -13.57 -10.24 -9.93
C PRO A 249 -14.14 -9.65 -11.23
N ASP A 250 -13.97 -8.35 -11.46
CA ASP A 250 -14.39 -7.63 -12.68
C ASP A 250 -13.51 -7.93 -13.91
N GLY A 251 -12.43 -8.72 -13.72
CA GLY A 251 -11.49 -9.10 -14.76
C GLY A 251 -10.33 -8.14 -14.95
N THR A 252 -10.26 -7.02 -14.24
CA THR A 252 -9.10 -6.12 -14.23
C THR A 252 -7.91 -6.77 -13.52
N SER A 253 -6.70 -6.39 -13.91
CA SER A 253 -5.46 -6.87 -13.30
C SER A 253 -4.76 -5.72 -12.62
N GLU A 254 -4.37 -5.92 -11.35
CA GLU A 254 -3.60 -4.96 -10.58
C GLU A 254 -2.22 -5.52 -10.22
N MET A 255 -1.23 -4.68 -10.23
CA MET A 255 0.05 -4.91 -9.60
C MET A 255 -0.03 -4.38 -8.18
N ILE A 256 0.29 -5.22 -7.21
CA ILE A 256 0.35 -4.85 -5.79
C ILE A 256 1.80 -4.91 -5.33
N SER A 257 2.31 -3.80 -4.81
CA SER A 257 3.55 -3.74 -4.04
C SER A 257 3.22 -3.63 -2.57
N PHE A 258 3.96 -4.31 -1.68
CA PHE A 258 3.67 -4.33 -0.25
C PHE A 258 4.95 -4.35 0.60
N ALA A 259 4.85 -3.76 1.79
CA ALA A 259 5.90 -3.75 2.80
C ALA A 259 5.31 -3.80 4.21
N PRO A 260 5.98 -4.46 5.18
CA PRO A 260 5.54 -4.50 6.56
C PRO A 260 5.66 -3.11 7.21
N ILE A 261 4.68 -2.78 8.06
CA ILE A 261 4.71 -1.55 8.89
C ILE A 261 5.47 -1.86 10.18
N PRO A 262 6.60 -1.19 10.45
CA PRO A 262 7.40 -1.45 11.64
C PRO A 262 6.62 -1.27 12.95
N ASN A 263 6.99 -2.05 13.95
CA ASN A 263 6.44 -2.00 15.30
C ASN A 263 4.95 -2.31 15.42
N THR A 264 4.34 -2.95 14.42
CA THR A 264 2.95 -3.39 14.43
C THR A 264 2.83 -4.91 14.52
N PRO A 265 1.65 -5.47 14.83
CA PRO A 265 1.43 -6.92 14.76
C PRO A 265 1.36 -7.42 13.30
N ASN A 266 2.48 -7.36 12.58
CA ASN A 266 2.60 -7.72 11.15
C ASN A 266 1.61 -6.99 10.22
N TRP A 267 1.31 -5.72 10.51
CA TRP A 267 0.56 -4.93 9.54
C TRP A 267 1.41 -4.66 8.31
N ALA A 268 0.76 -4.53 7.19
CA ALA A 268 1.42 -4.21 5.94
C ALA A 268 0.69 -3.09 5.21
N LEU A 269 1.47 -2.20 4.60
CA LEU A 269 0.99 -1.23 3.62
C LEU A 269 1.17 -1.84 2.24
N GLY A 270 0.13 -1.77 1.41
CA GLY A 270 0.16 -2.13 0.01
C GLY A 270 -0.20 -0.95 -0.87
N ILE A 271 0.35 -0.91 -2.09
CA ILE A 271 -0.05 0.01 -3.16
C ILE A 271 -0.47 -0.85 -4.35
N ALA A 272 -1.71 -0.67 -4.81
CA ALA A 272 -2.28 -1.36 -5.95
C ALA A 272 -2.37 -0.40 -7.15
N VAL A 273 -1.93 -0.84 -8.33
CA VAL A 273 -1.97 -0.07 -9.58
C VAL A 273 -2.57 -0.93 -10.68
N ASP A 274 -3.53 -0.39 -11.42
CA ASP A 274 -4.10 -1.09 -12.59
C ASP A 274 -3.00 -1.27 -13.66
N VAL A 275 -2.83 -2.51 -14.13
CA VAL A 275 -1.85 -2.83 -15.16
C VAL A 275 -2.11 -2.06 -16.46
N LYS A 276 -3.39 -1.74 -16.76
CA LYS A 276 -3.73 -0.93 -17.94
C LYS A 276 -3.26 0.52 -17.81
N GLU A 277 -3.26 1.09 -16.60
CA GLU A 277 -2.70 2.44 -16.36
C GLU A 277 -1.19 2.43 -16.59
N MET A 278 -0.49 1.39 -16.10
CA MET A 278 0.94 1.22 -16.35
C MET A 278 1.27 1.06 -17.83
N ASP A 279 0.42 0.35 -18.59
CA ASP A 279 0.61 0.10 -20.02
C ASP A 279 0.20 1.28 -20.89
N ALA A 280 -0.57 2.25 -20.38
CA ALA A 280 -1.07 3.37 -21.19
C ALA A 280 0.06 4.20 -21.80
N ASP A 281 1.06 4.55 -21.02
CA ASP A 281 2.23 5.30 -21.49
C ASP A 281 3.08 4.51 -22.48
N ILE A 282 3.21 3.20 -22.26
CA ILE A 282 3.93 2.28 -23.16
C ILE A 282 3.20 2.21 -24.51
N ASN A 283 1.87 2.11 -24.51
CA ASN A 283 1.06 2.05 -25.71
C ASN A 283 1.11 3.37 -26.51
N GLN A 284 1.17 4.51 -25.83
CA GLN A 284 1.34 5.81 -26.49
C GLN A 284 2.70 5.92 -27.18
N LEU A 285 3.77 5.49 -26.52
CA LEU A 285 5.11 5.41 -27.10
C LEU A 285 5.15 4.46 -28.30
N LEU A 286 4.49 3.29 -28.19
CA LEU A 286 4.38 2.34 -29.30
C LEU A 286 3.69 2.96 -30.52
N LEU A 287 2.59 3.67 -30.31
CA LEU A 287 1.88 4.36 -31.40
C LEU A 287 2.81 5.36 -32.12
N PHE A 288 3.58 6.15 -31.34
CA PHE A 288 4.55 7.10 -31.90
C PHE A 288 5.62 6.38 -32.72
N ILE A 289 6.17 5.27 -32.24
CA ILE A 289 7.16 4.46 -32.97
C ILE A 289 6.57 3.90 -34.26
N ILE A 290 5.35 3.39 -34.24
CA ILE A 290 4.67 2.86 -35.44
C ILE A 290 4.50 3.97 -36.48
N VAL A 291 4.04 5.16 -36.07
CA VAL A 291 3.90 6.31 -36.98
C VAL A 291 5.24 6.68 -37.59
N LEU A 292 6.31 6.73 -36.80
CA LEU A 292 7.66 7.03 -37.29
C LEU A 292 8.14 6.00 -38.30
N VAL A 293 7.93 4.71 -38.03
CA VAL A 293 8.29 3.61 -38.95
C VAL A 293 7.53 3.72 -40.25
N VAL A 294 6.23 4.03 -40.23
CA VAL A 294 5.42 4.24 -41.44
C VAL A 294 5.96 5.40 -42.26
N VAL A 295 6.31 6.52 -41.61
CA VAL A 295 6.91 7.68 -42.32
C VAL A 295 8.25 7.32 -42.97
N ILE A 296 9.13 6.62 -42.25
CA ILE A 296 10.40 6.14 -42.78
C ILE A 296 10.17 5.20 -43.98
N ALA A 297 9.24 4.28 -43.87
CA ALA A 297 8.92 3.36 -44.96
C ALA A 297 8.41 4.10 -46.21
N LEU A 298 7.57 5.12 -46.05
CA LEU A 298 7.12 5.98 -47.15
C LEU A 298 8.27 6.72 -47.81
N ILE A 299 9.20 7.28 -47.01
CA ILE A 299 10.41 7.93 -47.52
C ILE A 299 11.25 6.94 -48.35
N PHE A 300 11.46 5.71 -47.86
CA PHE A 300 12.20 4.69 -48.59
C PHE A 300 11.52 4.33 -49.92
N ILE A 301 10.19 4.23 -49.99
CA ILE A 301 9.43 3.99 -51.19
C ILE A 301 9.65 5.13 -52.20
N VAL A 302 9.56 6.39 -51.77
CA VAL A 302 9.79 7.56 -52.62
C VAL A 302 11.21 7.60 -53.18
N ILE A 303 12.22 7.41 -52.30
CA ILE A 303 13.63 7.36 -52.72
C ILE A 303 13.85 6.23 -53.71
N SER A 304 13.33 5.03 -53.44
CA SER A 304 13.44 3.88 -54.34
C SER A 304 12.80 4.16 -55.71
N TYR A 305 11.64 4.84 -55.72
CA TYR A 305 10.98 5.25 -56.95
C TYR A 305 11.83 6.23 -57.78
N VAL A 306 12.36 7.30 -57.12
CA VAL A 306 13.20 8.32 -57.79
C VAL A 306 14.47 7.70 -58.36
N LEU A 307 15.19 6.89 -57.57
CA LEU A 307 16.40 6.20 -58.03
C LEU A 307 16.09 5.21 -59.17
N GLY A 308 14.94 4.48 -59.12
CA GLY A 308 14.52 3.57 -60.17
C GLY A 308 14.23 4.30 -61.49
N THR A 309 13.75 5.55 -61.45
CA THR A 309 13.50 6.36 -62.65
C THR A 309 14.77 7.00 -63.23
N GLN A 310 15.77 7.29 -62.40
CA GLN A 310 17.04 7.89 -62.88
C GLN A 310 18.01 6.88 -63.49
N ILE A 311 17.90 5.59 -63.14
CA ILE A 311 18.73 4.49 -63.68
C ILE A 311 18.11 3.93 -64.97
N ALA A 312 16.99 4.43 -65.41
CA ALA A 312 16.34 4.09 -66.69
C ALA A 312 16.81 4.99 -67.83
#